data_cf4f55fa31ea7c1b1e1cd0250f408e07
#
_entry.id   cf4f55fa31ea7c1b1e1cd0250f408e07
#
_cell.length_a   1.000
_cell.length_b   1.000
_cell.length_c   1.000
_cell.angle_alpha   90.00
_cell.angle_beta   90.00
_cell.angle_gamma   90.00
#
_symmetry.space_group_name_H-M   'P 1'
#
loop_
_entity.id
_entity.type
_entity.pdbx_description
1 polymer ?
#
loop_
_entity_poly.entity_id
_entity_poly.type
_entity_poly.pdbx_seq_one_letter_code
_entity_poly.pdbx_strand_id
1 'polypeptide(L)'
;MAFPDGHWIIRFFSKGKREVDFKAEEAMKIAKSLSFPRLVGSPGEEKAASLIEKKLIDAGYHPQREEFMIPLTPWTMMKGFVFLAILISILARGLSTFSSMSAGIFMLLMVAFLAFYPSFWMKFGGSEFPFPWLRGRKKKEGLFVSQNVVASLPAYEKAEQYLYLIAHYDSKSQSLSLPHRAFSLLLAGLASLWVGFIYLWTPGERLSFFPSWEVDFPLALAFLGMITLLFLRTGNRSAGGLDNAGSLGVLLHLAEALKQKRTFRSQVIFLFSGAEELGLQGAFAYLQKHRKEIEKEKSYFVNLDCVGVKGRTRIFSRKGFFPVGKESIFVSRLKEIGKPFKIGLWSFSFGFLMDHQAIMEKGYQAVTLACPSKKILKVHTADDTAAHLEKEGMEEVGKFILAWIESFEKGRDLDKTVLGLR
;
A
#
# COMPACT_ATOMS: atom_id res chain seq x y z
N MET A 1 -2.31 -40.84 -2.81
CA MET A 1 -2.08 -41.64 -1.61
C MET A 1 -1.71 -40.69 -0.48
N ALA A 2 -2.47 -40.61 0.57
CA ALA A 2 -2.21 -39.77 1.75
C ALA A 2 -1.32 -40.57 2.69
N PHE A 3 -0.22 -39.95 3.13
CA PHE A 3 0.67 -40.49 4.18
C PHE A 3 0.29 -39.91 5.56
N PRO A 4 0.46 -40.65 6.67
CA PRO A 4 -0.13 -40.32 7.98
C PRO A 4 0.42 -39.08 8.68
N ASP A 5 1.49 -38.47 8.22
CA ASP A 5 2.27 -37.49 9.01
C ASP A 5 2.14 -36.04 8.56
N GLY A 6 1.11 -35.68 7.79
CA GLY A 6 0.76 -34.27 7.54
C GLY A 6 1.80 -33.37 6.86
N HIS A 7 2.95 -33.88 6.46
CA HIS A 7 3.99 -33.13 5.74
C HIS A 7 3.78 -33.26 4.23
N TRP A 8 3.06 -32.30 3.65
CA TRP A 8 3.04 -32.08 2.22
C TRP A 8 4.37 -31.49 1.77
N ILE A 9 5.39 -32.36 1.52
CA ILE A 9 6.55 -31.96 0.72
C ILE A 9 6.07 -31.98 -0.72
N ILE A 10 5.71 -30.81 -1.25
CA ILE A 10 5.48 -30.64 -2.68
C ILE A 10 6.85 -30.80 -3.36
N ARG A 11 7.20 -32.03 -3.74
CA ARG A 11 8.31 -32.28 -4.64
C ARG A 11 7.93 -31.84 -6.04
N PHE A 12 8.16 -30.57 -6.36
CA PHE A 12 8.15 -30.06 -7.72
C PHE A 12 9.58 -30.18 -8.29
N PHE A 13 10.01 -31.35 -8.76
CA PHE A 13 11.37 -31.57 -9.22
C PHE A 13 11.45 -31.91 -10.70
N SER A 14 12.19 -31.10 -11.45
CA SER A 14 12.94 -31.57 -12.61
C SER A 14 14.34 -31.97 -12.12
N LYS A 15 14.76 -33.22 -12.38
CA LYS A 15 16.11 -33.72 -12.07
C LYS A 15 17.17 -32.75 -12.62
N GLY A 16 18.05 -32.23 -11.74
CA GLY A 16 19.28 -31.52 -12.14
C GLY A 16 19.39 -30.04 -11.88
N LYS A 17 18.34 -29.33 -11.40
CA LYS A 17 18.47 -27.88 -11.06
C LYS A 17 18.55 -27.71 -9.55
N ARG A 18 19.53 -26.91 -9.07
CA ARG A 18 19.61 -26.53 -7.66
C ARG A 18 18.30 -25.80 -7.28
N GLU A 19 17.65 -26.31 -6.24
CA GLU A 19 16.46 -25.70 -5.64
C GLU A 19 16.87 -24.38 -5.00
N VAL A 20 16.06 -23.32 -5.23
CA VAL A 20 16.23 -22.05 -4.50
C VAL A 20 15.57 -22.23 -3.14
N ASP A 21 16.36 -22.18 -2.07
CA ASP A 21 15.88 -22.31 -0.71
C ASP A 21 15.71 -20.91 -0.07
N PHE A 22 14.55 -20.65 0.55
CA PHE A 22 14.30 -19.44 1.32
C PHE A 22 14.59 -19.68 2.79
N LYS A 23 15.56 -18.94 3.33
CA LYS A 23 15.98 -19.04 4.74
C LYS A 23 15.39 -17.89 5.56
N ALA A 24 14.36 -18.19 6.34
CA ALA A 24 13.67 -17.19 7.16
C ALA A 24 14.57 -16.51 8.20
N GLU A 25 15.59 -17.22 8.70
CA GLU A 25 16.60 -16.67 9.61
C GLU A 25 17.39 -15.52 8.98
N GLU A 26 17.80 -15.67 7.73
CA GLU A 26 18.56 -14.63 7.02
C GLU A 26 17.66 -13.44 6.70
N ALA A 27 16.43 -13.69 6.23
CA ALA A 27 15.44 -12.64 6.04
C ALA A 27 15.16 -11.86 7.33
N MET A 28 15.05 -12.55 8.47
CA MET A 28 14.86 -11.93 9.78
C MET A 28 16.07 -11.09 10.22
N LYS A 29 17.30 -11.53 9.97
CA LYS A 29 18.50 -10.74 10.25
C LYS A 29 18.52 -9.45 9.45
N ILE A 30 18.19 -9.54 8.17
CA ILE A 30 18.08 -8.39 7.28
C ILE A 30 16.98 -7.41 7.78
N ALA A 31 15.80 -7.93 8.10
CA ALA A 31 14.70 -7.13 8.63
C ALA A 31 15.11 -6.37 9.90
N LYS A 32 15.76 -7.06 10.85
CA LYS A 32 16.27 -6.43 12.08
C LYS A 32 17.29 -5.32 11.79
N SER A 33 18.16 -5.49 10.80
CA SER A 33 19.15 -4.47 10.42
C SER A 33 18.53 -3.22 9.79
N LEU A 34 17.32 -3.33 9.24
CA LEU A 34 16.55 -2.25 8.62
C LEU A 34 15.42 -1.70 9.52
N SER A 35 15.24 -2.25 10.73
CA SER A 35 14.24 -1.79 11.69
C SER A 35 14.76 -0.63 12.54
N PHE A 36 14.78 0.56 11.97
CA PHE A 36 15.11 1.84 12.60
C PHE A 36 14.32 2.97 11.92
N PRO A 37 14.16 4.16 12.54
CA PRO A 37 13.43 5.26 11.95
C PRO A 37 13.98 5.70 10.59
N ARG A 38 13.13 5.73 9.56
CA ARG A 38 13.50 5.95 8.14
C ARG A 38 12.54 6.92 7.45
N LEU A 39 12.14 7.97 8.17
CA LEU A 39 11.25 8.98 7.58
C LEU A 39 11.93 9.64 6.37
N VAL A 40 11.16 9.87 5.32
CA VAL A 40 11.61 10.57 4.11
C VAL A 40 12.29 11.91 4.46
N GLY A 41 13.45 12.16 3.83
CA GLY A 41 14.30 13.33 4.10
C GLY A 41 15.14 13.22 5.38
N SER A 42 15.08 12.10 6.11
CA SER A 42 15.93 11.90 7.30
C SER A 42 17.22 11.15 6.96
N PRO A 43 18.26 11.26 7.80
CA PRO A 43 19.47 10.42 7.65
C PRO A 43 19.17 8.92 7.70
N GLY A 44 18.06 8.53 8.33
CA GLY A 44 17.61 7.14 8.38
C GLY A 44 17.16 6.62 7.02
N GLU A 45 16.46 7.42 6.22
CA GLU A 45 16.09 7.04 4.85
C GLU A 45 17.33 6.76 4.00
N GLU A 46 18.30 7.66 3.99
CA GLU A 46 19.55 7.49 3.24
C GLU A 46 20.35 6.28 3.72
N LYS A 47 20.42 6.06 5.04
CA LYS A 47 21.06 4.88 5.62
C LYS A 47 20.38 3.60 5.14
N ALA A 48 19.04 3.57 5.07
CA ALA A 48 18.29 2.40 4.60
C ALA A 48 18.55 2.14 3.11
N ALA A 49 18.50 3.17 2.26
CA ALA A 49 18.84 3.06 0.84
C ALA A 49 20.25 2.51 0.63
N SER A 50 21.23 3.03 1.38
CA SER A 50 22.63 2.57 1.32
C SER A 50 22.80 1.12 1.79
N LEU A 51 22.08 0.68 2.83
CA LEU A 51 22.09 -0.71 3.28
C LEU A 51 21.47 -1.66 2.26
N ILE A 52 20.36 -1.27 1.63
CA ILE A 52 19.70 -2.03 0.56
C ILE A 52 20.64 -2.16 -0.63
N GLU A 53 21.20 -1.06 -1.10
CA GLU A 53 22.15 -1.04 -2.21
C GLU A 53 23.37 -1.93 -1.95
N LYS A 54 23.98 -1.80 -0.76
CA LYS A 54 25.11 -2.66 -0.36
C LYS A 54 24.73 -4.14 -0.40
N LYS A 55 23.58 -4.52 0.17
CA LYS A 55 23.12 -5.91 0.18
C LYS A 55 22.92 -6.47 -1.23
N LEU A 56 22.39 -5.66 -2.13
CA LEU A 56 22.22 -6.04 -3.53
C LEU A 56 23.57 -6.18 -4.24
N ILE A 57 24.54 -5.30 -3.98
CA ILE A 57 25.90 -5.40 -4.54
C ILE A 57 26.60 -6.66 -3.99
N ASP A 58 26.53 -6.92 -2.70
CA ASP A 58 27.09 -8.11 -2.06
C ASP A 58 26.48 -9.40 -2.64
N ALA A 59 25.20 -9.37 -3.05
CA ALA A 59 24.54 -10.46 -3.76
C ALA A 59 24.88 -10.53 -5.28
N GLY A 60 25.68 -9.60 -5.81
CA GLY A 60 26.12 -9.56 -7.20
C GLY A 60 25.15 -8.90 -8.17
N TYR A 61 24.31 -8.00 -7.70
CA TYR A 61 23.49 -7.11 -8.53
C TYR A 61 24.21 -5.78 -8.80
N HIS A 62 23.67 -5.02 -9.77
CA HIS A 62 24.07 -3.65 -10.08
C HIS A 62 22.86 -2.73 -9.80
N PRO A 63 22.60 -2.38 -8.53
CA PRO A 63 21.46 -1.55 -8.20
C PRO A 63 21.63 -0.12 -8.75
N GLN A 64 20.49 0.52 -9.04
CA GLN A 64 20.43 1.91 -9.46
C GLN A 64 19.57 2.69 -8.47
N ARG A 65 20.01 3.89 -8.10
CA ARG A 65 19.19 4.86 -7.37
C ARG A 65 18.48 5.77 -8.34
N GLU A 66 17.19 5.95 -8.15
CA GLU A 66 16.35 6.79 -8.98
C GLU A 66 15.71 7.87 -8.13
N GLU A 67 16.34 9.05 -8.13
CA GLU A 67 15.83 10.21 -7.39
C GLU A 67 14.56 10.77 -8.00
N PHE A 68 13.66 11.25 -7.14
CA PHE A 68 12.43 11.93 -7.53
C PHE A 68 12.05 13.01 -6.50
N MET A 69 11.29 14.00 -6.96
CA MET A 69 10.76 15.07 -6.11
C MET A 69 9.34 14.76 -5.68
N ILE A 70 9.03 15.05 -4.41
CA ILE A 70 7.71 14.90 -3.82
C ILE A 70 7.03 16.26 -3.82
N PRO A 71 6.05 16.51 -4.70
CA PRO A 71 5.46 17.83 -4.88
C PRO A 71 4.50 18.22 -3.74
N LEU A 72 3.77 17.25 -3.20
CA LEU A 72 2.77 17.43 -2.15
C LEU A 72 2.56 16.11 -1.42
N THR A 73 2.31 16.17 -0.13
CA THR A 73 1.99 14.96 0.64
C THR A 73 0.47 14.77 0.75
N PRO A 74 -0.04 13.51 0.81
CA PRO A 74 -1.46 13.26 0.98
C PRO A 74 -2.01 13.91 2.25
N TRP A 75 -1.21 14.00 3.29
CA TRP A 75 -1.60 14.60 4.57
C TRP A 75 -1.83 16.11 4.48
N THR A 76 -1.01 16.82 3.73
CA THR A 76 -1.19 18.26 3.48
C THR A 76 -2.49 18.50 2.71
N MET A 77 -2.73 17.70 1.68
CA MET A 77 -3.93 17.78 0.88
C MET A 77 -5.18 17.38 1.69
N MET A 78 -5.09 16.30 2.49
CA MET A 78 -6.16 15.87 3.39
C MET A 78 -6.57 16.98 4.37
N LYS A 79 -5.59 17.68 4.95
CA LYS A 79 -5.89 18.83 5.83
C LYS A 79 -6.64 19.94 5.11
N GLY A 80 -6.27 20.23 3.85
CA GLY A 80 -7.02 21.17 3.01
C GLY A 80 -8.46 20.73 2.78
N PHE A 81 -8.69 19.45 2.49
CA PHE A 81 -10.03 18.88 2.35
C PHE A 81 -10.85 18.95 3.65
N VAL A 82 -10.23 18.61 4.79
CA VAL A 82 -10.88 18.70 6.10
C VAL A 82 -11.22 20.16 6.45
N PHE A 83 -10.31 21.10 6.20
CA PHE A 83 -10.58 22.51 6.41
C PHE A 83 -11.75 23.02 5.55
N LEU A 84 -11.76 22.65 4.27
CA LEU A 84 -12.88 22.98 3.38
C LEU A 84 -14.20 22.35 3.85
N ALA A 85 -14.15 21.10 4.35
CA ALA A 85 -15.32 20.43 4.90
C ALA A 85 -15.88 21.15 6.13
N ILE A 86 -15.01 21.67 7.01
CA ILE A 86 -15.42 22.51 8.15
C ILE A 86 -16.12 23.78 7.65
N LEU A 87 -15.56 24.49 6.65
CA LEU A 87 -16.17 25.68 6.09
C LEU A 87 -17.53 25.38 5.46
N ILE A 88 -17.64 24.29 4.68
CA ILE A 88 -18.92 23.86 4.08
C ILE A 88 -19.94 23.56 5.19
N SER A 89 -19.56 22.92 6.28
CA SER A 89 -20.46 22.62 7.39
C SER A 89 -20.96 23.88 8.10
N ILE A 90 -20.10 24.89 8.28
CA ILE A 90 -20.48 26.19 8.83
C ILE A 90 -21.45 26.92 7.89
N LEU A 91 -21.16 26.94 6.58
CA LEU A 91 -22.04 27.54 5.57
C LEU A 91 -23.38 26.82 5.50
N ALA A 92 -23.40 25.48 5.55
CA ALA A 92 -24.63 24.70 5.57
C ALA A 92 -25.47 25.03 6.80
N ARG A 93 -24.87 25.23 7.98
CA ARG A 93 -25.57 25.66 9.20
C ARG A 93 -26.19 27.06 9.04
N GLY A 94 -25.46 27.99 8.42
CA GLY A 94 -26.00 29.32 8.07
C GLY A 94 -27.15 29.25 7.04
N LEU A 95 -26.98 28.46 5.97
CA LEU A 95 -28.00 28.29 4.93
C LEU A 95 -29.26 27.61 5.46
N SER A 96 -29.19 26.79 6.50
CA SER A 96 -30.32 26.08 7.08
C SER A 96 -31.42 27.05 7.59
N THR A 97 -31.07 28.30 7.90
CA THR A 97 -32.01 29.34 8.29
C THR A 97 -32.86 29.85 7.11
N PHE A 98 -32.40 29.67 5.87
CA PHE A 98 -33.10 30.07 4.65
C PHE A 98 -33.67 28.85 3.89
N SER A 99 -32.95 27.74 3.86
CA SER A 99 -33.35 26.53 3.15
C SER A 99 -32.64 25.30 3.77
N SER A 100 -33.41 24.50 4.51
CA SER A 100 -32.91 23.25 5.08
C SER A 100 -32.50 22.23 4.00
N MET A 101 -33.26 22.18 2.90
CA MET A 101 -32.95 21.28 1.79
C MET A 101 -31.59 21.62 1.16
N SER A 102 -31.30 22.90 0.94
CA SER A 102 -30.00 23.32 0.41
C SER A 102 -28.88 22.96 1.39
N ALA A 103 -29.05 23.17 2.70
CA ALA A 103 -28.09 22.81 3.73
C ALA A 103 -27.83 21.29 3.75
N GLY A 104 -28.87 20.48 3.65
CA GLY A 104 -28.75 19.01 3.59
C GLY A 104 -27.98 18.53 2.36
N ILE A 105 -28.27 19.09 1.18
CA ILE A 105 -27.52 18.79 -0.05
C ILE A 105 -26.04 19.14 0.12
N PHE A 106 -25.71 20.32 0.68
CA PHE A 106 -24.32 20.72 0.95
C PHE A 106 -23.61 19.75 1.89
N MET A 107 -24.26 19.30 2.96
CA MET A 107 -23.68 18.33 3.88
C MET A 107 -23.41 16.98 3.21
N LEU A 108 -24.33 16.47 2.38
CA LEU A 108 -24.11 15.22 1.65
C LEU A 108 -23.01 15.36 0.60
N LEU A 109 -22.94 16.47 -0.11
CA LEU A 109 -21.85 16.74 -1.06
C LEU A 109 -20.50 16.81 -0.34
N MET A 110 -20.44 17.38 0.84
CA MET A 110 -19.24 17.43 1.66
C MET A 110 -18.80 16.00 2.07
N VAL A 111 -19.71 15.15 2.52
CA VAL A 111 -19.39 13.75 2.86
C VAL A 111 -18.90 12.99 1.63
N ALA A 112 -19.59 13.15 0.49
CA ALA A 112 -19.16 12.56 -0.77
C ALA A 112 -17.75 13.05 -1.16
N PHE A 113 -17.49 14.34 -1.04
CA PHE A 113 -16.18 14.94 -1.31
C PHE A 113 -15.07 14.34 -0.45
N LEU A 114 -15.28 14.16 0.86
CA LEU A 114 -14.32 13.49 1.74
C LEU A 114 -14.12 12.01 1.37
N ALA A 115 -15.19 11.32 0.98
CA ALA A 115 -15.13 9.93 0.56
C ALA A 115 -14.38 9.74 -0.77
N PHE A 116 -14.41 10.75 -1.67
CA PHE A 116 -13.69 10.74 -2.93
C PHE A 116 -12.20 11.08 -2.79
N TYR A 117 -11.76 11.59 -1.64
CA TYR A 117 -10.36 11.98 -1.44
C TYR A 117 -9.34 10.89 -1.80
N PRO A 118 -9.46 9.62 -1.35
CA PRO A 118 -8.51 8.58 -1.72
C PRO A 118 -8.44 8.34 -3.23
N SER A 119 -9.60 8.32 -3.90
CA SER A 119 -9.66 8.14 -5.36
C SER A 119 -9.05 9.32 -6.11
N PHE A 120 -9.27 10.54 -5.62
CA PHE A 120 -8.66 11.75 -6.16
C PHE A 120 -7.13 11.67 -6.02
N TRP A 121 -6.64 11.26 -4.82
CA TRP A 121 -5.20 11.09 -4.60
C TRP A 121 -4.61 10.07 -5.57
N MET A 122 -5.23 8.89 -5.71
CA MET A 122 -4.75 7.84 -6.61
C MET A 122 -4.63 8.31 -8.05
N LYS A 123 -5.57 9.15 -8.51
CA LYS A 123 -5.57 9.66 -9.88
C LYS A 123 -4.53 10.78 -10.10
N PHE A 124 -4.36 11.66 -9.12
CA PHE A 124 -3.63 12.92 -9.27
C PHE A 124 -2.45 13.10 -8.31
N GLY A 125 -2.24 12.21 -7.35
CA GLY A 125 -1.26 12.36 -6.27
C GLY A 125 0.21 12.25 -6.67
N GLY A 126 0.48 11.75 -7.89
CA GLY A 126 1.83 11.71 -8.46
C GLY A 126 2.19 13.00 -9.19
N SER A 127 3.21 12.90 -10.02
CA SER A 127 3.73 14.02 -10.84
C SER A 127 2.73 14.61 -11.84
N GLU A 128 1.59 13.94 -12.06
CA GLU A 128 0.50 14.40 -12.94
C GLU A 128 -0.54 15.27 -12.22
N PHE A 129 -0.22 15.78 -11.02
CA PHE A 129 -1.12 16.64 -10.26
C PHE A 129 -1.62 17.81 -11.11
N PRO A 130 -2.97 18.02 -11.24
CA PRO A 130 -3.56 18.90 -12.26
C PRO A 130 -3.32 20.39 -12.00
N PHE A 131 -2.83 20.75 -10.82
CA PHE A 131 -2.59 22.15 -10.44
C PHE A 131 -1.09 22.45 -10.41
N PRO A 132 -0.48 22.91 -11.55
CA PRO A 132 0.97 23.12 -11.64
C PRO A 132 1.51 24.15 -10.62
N TRP A 133 0.66 25.08 -10.17
CA TRP A 133 1.03 26.10 -9.18
C TRP A 133 1.17 25.55 -7.75
N LEU A 134 0.55 24.39 -7.46
CA LEU A 134 0.73 23.66 -6.20
C LEU A 134 1.94 22.72 -6.25
N ARG A 135 2.46 22.45 -7.45
CA ARG A 135 3.78 21.81 -7.58
C ARG A 135 4.79 22.85 -7.12
N GLY A 136 5.41 22.62 -5.97
CA GLY A 136 6.39 23.53 -5.41
C GLY A 136 7.35 24.04 -6.48
N ARG A 137 7.60 25.36 -6.50
CA ARG A 137 8.54 26.01 -7.42
C ARG A 137 9.91 25.36 -7.28
N LYS A 138 10.57 25.11 -8.43
CA LYS A 138 11.91 24.53 -8.53
C LYS A 138 12.83 24.94 -7.37
N LYS A 139 13.36 23.92 -6.64
CA LYS A 139 14.52 24.00 -5.76
C LYS A 139 14.57 25.19 -4.81
N LYS A 140 13.50 25.53 -4.09
CA LYS A 140 13.53 26.42 -2.94
C LYS A 140 12.83 25.73 -1.77
N GLU A 141 13.52 25.64 -0.67
CA GLU A 141 13.16 25.28 0.70
C GLU A 141 11.75 24.67 0.89
N GLY A 142 11.68 23.33 1.08
CA GLY A 142 10.44 22.63 1.40
C GLY A 142 10.04 21.47 0.49
N LEU A 143 10.76 21.21 -0.60
CA LEU A 143 10.53 20.01 -1.43
C LEU A 143 11.35 18.85 -0.87
N PHE A 144 10.66 17.77 -0.50
CA PHE A 144 11.33 16.52 -0.18
C PHE A 144 11.83 15.85 -1.46
N VAL A 145 13.07 15.40 -1.44
CA VAL A 145 13.64 14.51 -2.44
C VAL A 145 13.71 13.13 -1.80
N SER A 146 13.28 12.11 -2.53
CA SER A 146 13.44 10.71 -2.15
C SER A 146 13.97 9.93 -3.36
N GLN A 147 14.19 8.65 -3.20
CA GLN A 147 14.76 7.81 -4.24
C GLN A 147 14.21 6.39 -4.16
N ASN A 148 14.12 5.74 -5.31
CA ASN A 148 13.94 4.30 -5.40
C ASN A 148 15.30 3.62 -5.52
N VAL A 149 15.44 2.40 -4.99
CA VAL A 149 16.58 1.53 -5.28
C VAL A 149 16.07 0.37 -6.13
N VAL A 150 16.61 0.21 -7.33
CA VAL A 150 16.13 -0.76 -8.31
C VAL A 150 17.27 -1.70 -8.69
N ALA A 151 16.99 -2.99 -8.72
CA ALA A 151 17.90 -4.00 -9.23
C ALA A 151 17.14 -5.00 -10.09
N SER A 152 17.81 -5.63 -11.05
CA SER A 152 17.19 -6.63 -11.91
C SER A 152 18.02 -7.90 -12.03
N LEU A 153 17.32 -9.02 -12.08
CA LEU A 153 17.84 -10.31 -12.49
C LEU A 153 17.40 -10.54 -13.92
N PRO A 154 18.31 -10.45 -14.91
CA PRO A 154 17.94 -10.59 -16.31
C PRO A 154 17.49 -12.01 -16.62
N ALA A 155 16.62 -12.16 -17.60
CA ALA A 155 16.32 -13.44 -18.20
C ALA A 155 17.56 -13.99 -18.94
N TYR A 156 17.61 -15.32 -19.13
CA TYR A 156 18.71 -15.98 -19.86
C TYR A 156 18.75 -15.60 -21.35
N GLU A 157 17.55 -15.41 -21.92
CA GLU A 157 17.34 -14.94 -23.29
C GLU A 157 16.42 -13.70 -23.25
N LYS A 158 15.71 -13.42 -24.35
CA LYS A 158 14.69 -12.39 -24.37
C LYS A 158 13.61 -12.72 -23.36
N ALA A 159 13.36 -11.80 -22.42
CA ALA A 159 12.37 -11.99 -21.38
C ALA A 159 10.97 -12.23 -21.97
N GLU A 160 10.33 -13.34 -21.55
CA GLU A 160 8.95 -13.62 -21.91
C GLU A 160 7.98 -12.84 -21.02
N GLN A 161 8.36 -12.63 -19.73
CA GLN A 161 7.58 -11.95 -18.72
C GLN A 161 8.48 -11.08 -17.84
N TYR A 162 7.89 -10.05 -17.23
CA TYR A 162 8.56 -9.14 -16.30
C TYR A 162 7.88 -9.23 -14.94
N LEU A 163 8.60 -9.70 -13.93
CA LEU A 163 8.09 -9.93 -12.58
C LEU A 163 8.66 -8.86 -11.65
N TYR A 164 7.81 -7.94 -11.22
CA TYR A 164 8.18 -6.85 -10.32
C TYR A 164 7.86 -7.25 -8.89
N LEU A 165 8.87 -7.27 -8.04
CA LEU A 165 8.78 -7.47 -6.60
C LEU A 165 9.07 -6.13 -5.91
N ILE A 166 8.13 -5.66 -5.11
CA ILE A 166 8.17 -4.31 -4.54
C ILE A 166 8.09 -4.40 -3.02
N ALA A 167 8.83 -3.54 -2.34
CA ALA A 167 8.66 -3.23 -0.92
C ALA A 167 9.17 -1.81 -0.66
N HIS A 168 8.40 -1.00 0.06
CA HIS A 168 8.89 0.33 0.43
C HIS A 168 9.86 0.25 1.59
N TYR A 169 10.80 1.21 1.64
CA TYR A 169 11.83 1.22 2.67
C TYR A 169 11.76 2.42 3.63
N ASP A 170 10.95 3.40 3.34
CA ASP A 170 10.67 4.48 4.29
C ASP A 170 9.75 3.99 5.43
N SER A 171 9.72 4.74 6.52
CA SER A 171 8.81 4.52 7.64
C SER A 171 8.38 5.85 8.23
N LYS A 172 7.23 5.90 8.88
CA LYS A 172 6.74 7.10 9.58
C LYS A 172 6.15 6.75 10.92
N SER A 173 6.12 7.71 11.84
CA SER A 173 5.21 7.68 12.98
C SER A 173 4.15 8.75 12.82
N GLN A 174 3.01 8.56 13.48
CA GLN A 174 1.91 9.52 13.49
C GLN A 174 1.47 9.85 14.91
N SER A 175 1.06 11.11 15.14
CA SER A 175 0.60 11.56 16.47
C SER A 175 -0.70 10.90 16.91
N LEU A 176 -1.51 10.41 15.95
CA LEU A 176 -2.74 9.66 16.20
C LEU A 176 -2.55 8.23 15.74
N SER A 177 -2.85 7.27 16.61
CA SER A 177 -2.82 5.86 16.23
C SER A 177 -3.89 5.53 15.18
N LEU A 178 -3.74 4.39 14.51
CA LEU A 178 -4.69 3.94 13.49
C LEU A 178 -6.15 3.89 14.00
N PRO A 179 -6.46 3.35 15.19
CA PRO A 179 -7.83 3.37 15.73
C PRO A 179 -8.36 4.79 15.98
N HIS A 180 -7.54 5.70 16.49
CA HIS A 180 -7.96 7.08 16.71
C HIS A 180 -8.31 7.80 15.40
N ARG A 181 -7.52 7.60 14.36
CA ARG A 181 -7.80 8.15 13.02
C ARG A 181 -9.09 7.60 12.42
N ALA A 182 -9.26 6.26 12.52
CA ALA A 182 -10.47 5.60 12.06
C ALA A 182 -11.71 6.09 12.81
N PHE A 183 -11.62 6.21 14.14
CA PHE A 183 -12.69 6.76 14.96
C PHE A 183 -13.02 8.22 14.58
N SER A 184 -12.02 9.08 14.41
CA SER A 184 -12.22 10.48 14.02
C SER A 184 -12.89 10.60 12.65
N LEU A 185 -12.51 9.77 11.68
CA LEU A 185 -13.12 9.73 10.34
C LEU A 185 -14.57 9.25 10.41
N LEU A 186 -14.84 8.18 11.17
CA LEU A 186 -16.18 7.65 11.36
C LEU A 186 -17.07 8.68 12.08
N LEU A 187 -16.58 9.29 13.14
CA LEU A 187 -17.30 10.33 13.89
C LEU A 187 -17.65 11.50 12.98
N ALA A 188 -16.67 12.03 12.24
CA ALA A 188 -16.90 13.12 11.28
C ALA A 188 -17.92 12.74 10.20
N GLY A 189 -17.76 11.56 9.60
CA GLY A 189 -18.62 11.09 8.50
C GLY A 189 -20.05 10.80 8.96
N LEU A 190 -20.24 9.98 10.00
CA LEU A 190 -21.56 9.58 10.46
C LEU A 190 -22.35 10.77 11.04
N ALA A 191 -21.70 11.63 11.83
CA ALA A 191 -22.33 12.82 12.36
C ALA A 191 -22.72 13.80 11.25
N SER A 192 -21.89 13.99 10.23
CA SER A 192 -22.23 14.83 9.07
C SER A 192 -23.37 14.26 8.23
N LEU A 193 -23.40 12.93 8.03
CA LEU A 193 -24.52 12.26 7.36
C LEU A 193 -25.83 12.46 8.13
N TRP A 194 -25.77 12.33 9.46
CA TRP A 194 -26.94 12.54 10.33
C TRP A 194 -27.47 13.96 10.21
N VAL A 195 -26.61 14.98 10.29
CA VAL A 195 -27.00 16.39 10.10
C VAL A 195 -27.61 16.61 8.71
N GLY A 196 -26.96 16.05 7.66
CA GLY A 196 -27.48 16.13 6.31
C GLY A 196 -28.87 15.51 6.16
N PHE A 197 -29.09 14.36 6.78
CA PHE A 197 -30.38 13.68 6.82
C PHE A 197 -31.46 14.52 7.51
N ILE A 198 -31.17 15.08 8.71
CA ILE A 198 -32.11 15.97 9.42
C ILE A 198 -32.50 17.14 8.54
N TYR A 199 -31.56 17.82 7.91
CA TYR A 199 -31.83 18.94 7.03
C TYR A 199 -32.72 18.59 5.84
N LEU A 200 -32.54 17.41 5.24
CA LEU A 200 -33.35 16.97 4.10
C LEU A 200 -34.76 16.52 4.51
N TRP A 201 -34.87 15.90 5.70
CA TRP A 201 -36.14 15.34 6.17
C TRP A 201 -37.06 16.39 6.82
N THR A 202 -36.49 17.50 7.26
CA THR A 202 -37.20 18.53 7.99
C THR A 202 -37.42 19.77 7.08
N PRO A 203 -38.59 19.96 6.46
CA PRO A 203 -38.88 21.17 5.65
C PRO A 203 -38.73 22.45 6.48
N GLY A 204 -38.22 23.52 5.85
CA GLY A 204 -37.74 24.77 6.46
C GLY A 204 -38.54 25.41 7.59
N GLU A 205 -39.88 25.35 7.55
CA GLU A 205 -40.73 25.90 8.61
C GLU A 205 -40.71 25.09 9.92
N ARG A 206 -40.27 23.82 9.88
CA ARG A 206 -40.19 22.97 11.07
C ARG A 206 -38.85 23.02 11.78
N LEU A 207 -37.77 23.49 11.15
CA LEU A 207 -36.47 23.64 11.81
C LEU A 207 -36.46 24.66 12.94
N SER A 208 -37.39 25.62 12.95
CA SER A 208 -37.61 26.52 14.08
C SER A 208 -38.20 25.84 15.32
N PHE A 209 -38.86 24.68 15.15
CA PHE A 209 -39.42 23.86 16.26
C PHE A 209 -38.48 22.80 16.79
N PHE A 210 -37.42 22.41 16.03
CA PHE A 210 -36.45 21.49 16.57
C PHE A 210 -35.48 22.22 17.53
N PRO A 211 -35.30 21.72 18.74
CA PRO A 211 -34.24 22.23 19.58
C PRO A 211 -32.93 22.18 18.79
N SER A 212 -32.18 23.27 18.79
CA SER A 212 -30.91 23.36 18.06
C SER A 212 -29.92 22.23 18.40
N TRP A 213 -30.10 21.61 19.58
CA TRP A 213 -29.27 20.50 20.03
C TRP A 213 -29.33 19.26 19.12
N GLU A 214 -30.42 18.98 18.42
CA GLU A 214 -30.54 17.82 17.51
C GLU A 214 -29.64 17.96 16.26
N VAL A 215 -29.36 19.19 15.87
CA VAL A 215 -28.45 19.53 14.77
C VAL A 215 -27.08 19.93 15.31
N ASP A 216 -27.04 20.80 16.31
CA ASP A 216 -25.81 21.43 16.76
C ASP A 216 -24.90 20.44 17.50
N PHE A 217 -25.48 19.46 18.27
CA PHE A 217 -24.70 18.43 18.93
C PHE A 217 -24.01 17.45 17.93
N PRO A 218 -24.72 16.83 16.96
CA PRO A 218 -24.02 16.03 15.93
C PRO A 218 -23.04 16.86 15.10
N LEU A 219 -23.35 18.12 14.81
CA LEU A 219 -22.43 19.00 14.10
C LEU A 219 -21.13 19.26 14.92
N ALA A 220 -21.26 19.45 16.23
CA ALA A 220 -20.10 19.55 17.11
C ALA A 220 -19.26 18.26 17.13
N LEU A 221 -19.91 17.08 17.10
CA LEU A 221 -19.23 15.80 16.99
C LEU A 221 -18.51 15.67 15.63
N ALA A 222 -19.13 16.13 14.53
CA ALA A 222 -18.48 16.16 13.23
C ALA A 222 -17.25 17.05 13.25
N PHE A 223 -17.34 18.25 13.83
CA PHE A 223 -16.20 19.16 13.98
C PHE A 223 -15.11 18.55 14.86
N LEU A 224 -15.45 17.91 15.98
CA LEU A 224 -14.47 17.24 16.84
C LEU A 224 -13.67 16.21 16.05
N GLY A 225 -14.35 15.36 15.26
CA GLY A 225 -13.68 14.39 14.38
C GLY A 225 -12.78 15.07 13.34
N MET A 226 -13.27 16.11 12.66
CA MET A 226 -12.50 16.84 11.64
C MET A 226 -11.29 17.58 12.25
N ILE A 227 -11.50 18.32 13.34
CA ILE A 227 -10.43 19.06 14.03
C ILE A 227 -9.34 18.12 14.51
N THR A 228 -9.69 16.95 15.05
CA THR A 228 -8.71 15.95 15.47
C THR A 228 -7.78 15.57 14.33
N LEU A 229 -8.31 15.40 13.10
CA LEU A 229 -7.51 15.09 11.92
C LEU A 229 -6.59 16.23 11.47
N LEU A 230 -6.95 17.50 11.72
CA LEU A 230 -6.06 18.63 11.41
C LEU A 230 -4.78 18.62 12.27
N PHE A 231 -4.86 18.08 13.49
CA PHE A 231 -3.71 17.94 14.39
C PHE A 231 -2.86 16.71 14.13
N LEU A 232 -3.21 15.91 13.12
CA LEU A 232 -2.38 14.78 12.71
C LEU A 232 -0.99 15.27 12.26
N ARG A 233 0.05 14.77 12.93
CA ARG A 233 1.45 15.09 12.63
C ARG A 233 2.19 13.80 12.25
N THR A 234 3.01 13.89 11.24
CA THR A 234 3.97 12.84 10.87
C THR A 234 5.29 13.10 11.58
N GLY A 235 5.94 12.04 12.05
CA GLY A 235 7.21 12.10 12.76
C GLY A 235 8.09 10.89 12.44
N ASN A 236 9.29 10.86 13.00
CA ASN A 236 10.33 9.85 12.76
C ASN A 236 10.62 9.03 14.03
N ARG A 237 9.59 8.42 14.65
CA ARG A 237 9.73 7.60 15.86
C ARG A 237 9.46 6.11 15.66
N SER A 238 8.82 5.73 14.54
CA SER A 238 8.60 4.32 14.21
C SER A 238 9.86 3.70 13.63
N ALA A 239 10.27 2.58 14.17
CA ALA A 239 11.34 1.77 13.58
C ALA A 239 10.86 1.02 12.33
N GLY A 240 9.58 1.01 12.02
CA GLY A 240 9.01 0.38 10.85
C GLY A 240 9.35 -1.11 10.78
N GLY A 241 9.13 -1.85 11.84
CA GLY A 241 9.43 -3.27 11.90
C GLY A 241 8.46 -4.08 11.05
N LEU A 242 7.16 -3.93 11.34
CA LEU A 242 6.09 -4.49 10.52
C LEU A 242 5.97 -3.72 9.21
N ASP A 243 6.08 -2.39 9.29
CA ASP A 243 5.86 -1.45 8.20
C ASP A 243 7.15 -0.64 7.91
N ASN A 244 8.11 -1.17 7.13
CA ASN A 244 8.00 -2.32 6.25
C ASN A 244 9.29 -3.19 6.27
N ALA A 245 10.06 -3.21 7.40
CA ALA A 245 11.33 -3.93 7.47
C ALA A 245 11.17 -5.45 7.25
N GLY A 246 10.03 -6.02 7.66
CA GLY A 246 9.71 -7.43 7.41
C GLY A 246 9.69 -7.76 5.92
N SER A 247 9.01 -6.94 5.12
CA SER A 247 8.96 -7.09 3.67
C SER A 247 10.32 -6.88 3.01
N LEU A 248 11.09 -5.88 3.49
CA LEU A 248 12.46 -5.65 3.02
C LEU A 248 13.36 -6.86 3.27
N GLY A 249 13.25 -7.47 4.45
CA GLY A 249 14.01 -8.69 4.79
C GLY A 249 13.68 -9.84 3.86
N VAL A 250 12.38 -10.07 3.57
CA VAL A 250 11.94 -11.09 2.62
C VAL A 250 12.46 -10.80 1.22
N LEU A 251 12.29 -9.57 0.74
CA LEU A 251 12.62 -9.20 -0.63
C LEU A 251 14.13 -9.24 -0.90
N LEU A 252 14.95 -8.73 0.02
CA LEU A 252 16.42 -8.76 -0.12
C LEU A 252 16.95 -10.19 -0.07
N HIS A 253 16.43 -11.04 0.82
CA HIS A 253 16.85 -12.43 0.85
C HIS A 253 16.39 -13.22 -0.38
N LEU A 254 15.21 -12.90 -0.93
CA LEU A 254 14.78 -13.46 -2.23
C LEU A 254 15.73 -13.03 -3.36
N ALA A 255 16.17 -11.79 -3.40
CA ALA A 255 17.12 -11.31 -4.39
C ALA A 255 18.44 -12.12 -4.28
N GLU A 256 18.98 -12.29 -3.08
CA GLU A 256 20.17 -13.09 -2.83
C GLU A 256 19.99 -14.55 -3.27
N ALA A 257 18.89 -15.19 -2.89
CA ALA A 257 18.62 -16.60 -3.19
C ALA A 257 18.40 -16.83 -4.71
N LEU A 258 17.69 -15.93 -5.39
CA LEU A 258 17.42 -16.03 -6.82
C LEU A 258 18.68 -15.83 -7.67
N LYS A 259 19.63 -15.02 -7.22
CA LYS A 259 20.91 -14.80 -7.93
C LYS A 259 21.75 -16.06 -8.06
N GLN A 260 21.59 -17.00 -7.14
CA GLN A 260 22.29 -18.30 -7.17
C GLN A 260 21.77 -19.24 -8.27
N LYS A 261 20.56 -18.99 -8.78
CA LYS A 261 19.93 -19.76 -9.87
C LYS A 261 20.18 -19.04 -11.21
N ARG A 262 20.90 -19.65 -12.09
CA ARG A 262 21.44 -18.99 -13.30
C ARG A 262 20.51 -18.87 -14.52
N THR A 263 19.30 -19.44 -14.48
CA THR A 263 18.46 -19.50 -15.69
C THR A 263 17.01 -19.23 -15.38
N PHE A 264 16.53 -18.04 -15.78
CA PHE A 264 15.12 -17.68 -15.75
C PHE A 264 14.69 -17.25 -17.16
N ARG A 265 13.47 -17.61 -17.55
CA ARG A 265 12.80 -17.08 -18.75
C ARG A 265 12.22 -15.70 -18.51
N SER A 266 11.86 -15.43 -17.27
CA SER A 266 11.33 -14.17 -16.81
C SER A 266 12.45 -13.26 -16.29
N GLN A 267 12.36 -11.97 -16.57
CA GLN A 267 13.17 -10.97 -15.89
C GLN A 267 12.52 -10.65 -14.55
N VAL A 268 13.28 -10.68 -13.46
CA VAL A 268 12.81 -10.29 -12.13
C VAL A 268 13.37 -8.92 -11.78
N ILE A 269 12.49 -7.97 -11.46
CA ILE A 269 12.84 -6.62 -11.06
C ILE A 269 12.51 -6.45 -9.57
N PHE A 270 13.49 -6.02 -8.80
CA PHE A 270 13.37 -5.67 -7.39
C PHE A 270 13.28 -4.15 -7.28
N LEU A 271 12.15 -3.65 -6.81
CA LEU A 271 11.91 -2.24 -6.60
C LEU A 271 11.75 -1.97 -5.09
N PHE A 272 12.73 -1.33 -4.51
CA PHE A 272 12.64 -0.80 -3.15
C PHE A 272 12.18 0.65 -3.25
N SER A 273 10.87 0.85 -3.07
CA SER A 273 10.23 2.16 -3.26
C SER A 273 10.49 3.06 -2.07
N GLY A 274 10.85 4.33 -2.34
CA GLY A 274 10.91 5.38 -1.34
C GLY A 274 9.61 6.17 -1.27
N ALA A 275 9.39 6.84 -0.15
CA ALA A 275 8.26 7.75 0.05
C ALA A 275 6.88 7.14 -0.24
N GLU A 276 6.70 5.86 0.04
CA GLU A 276 5.39 5.21 0.03
C GLU A 276 4.48 5.87 1.06
N GLU A 277 5.00 6.09 2.25
CA GLU A 277 4.34 6.69 3.40
C GLU A 277 3.95 8.17 3.21
N LEU A 278 4.47 8.79 2.18
CA LEU A 278 4.07 10.12 1.70
C LEU A 278 3.13 10.03 0.48
N GLY A 279 2.46 8.88 0.28
CA GLY A 279 1.40 8.67 -0.70
C GLY A 279 1.87 8.00 -1.97
N LEU A 280 2.58 6.88 -1.87
CA LEU A 280 2.95 6.00 -2.97
C LEU A 280 3.87 6.68 -4.00
N GLN A 281 4.64 7.70 -3.56
CA GLN A 281 5.40 8.57 -4.47
C GLN A 281 6.47 7.81 -5.24
N GLY A 282 7.16 6.85 -4.61
CA GLY A 282 8.15 6.00 -5.27
C GLY A 282 7.56 5.16 -6.40
N ALA A 283 6.40 4.53 -6.16
CA ALA A 283 5.71 3.76 -7.18
C ALA A 283 5.25 4.64 -8.35
N PHE A 284 4.66 5.82 -8.07
CA PHE A 284 4.29 6.77 -9.13
C PHE A 284 5.50 7.25 -9.94
N ALA A 285 6.59 7.60 -9.27
CA ALA A 285 7.82 8.08 -9.92
C ALA A 285 8.43 6.99 -10.82
N TYR A 286 8.50 5.75 -10.32
CA TYR A 286 8.99 4.61 -11.08
C TYR A 286 8.17 4.38 -12.35
N LEU A 287 6.85 4.29 -12.22
CA LEU A 287 5.95 4.08 -13.35
C LEU A 287 6.01 5.20 -14.37
N GLN A 288 6.16 6.45 -13.93
CA GLN A 288 6.30 7.58 -14.85
C GLN A 288 7.60 7.51 -15.65
N LYS A 289 8.72 7.21 -14.98
CA LYS A 289 10.03 7.11 -15.60
C LYS A 289 10.08 5.98 -16.65
N HIS A 290 9.54 4.81 -16.29
CA HIS A 290 9.63 3.58 -17.08
C HIS A 290 8.39 3.27 -17.93
N ARG A 291 7.42 4.19 -18.02
CA ARG A 291 6.12 3.94 -18.69
C ARG A 291 6.23 3.45 -20.14
N LYS A 292 7.31 3.80 -20.83
CA LYS A 292 7.56 3.41 -22.23
C LYS A 292 8.23 2.04 -22.35
N GLU A 293 8.85 1.57 -21.28
CA GLU A 293 9.63 0.33 -21.22
C GLU A 293 8.78 -0.84 -20.69
N ILE A 294 7.80 -0.53 -19.83
CA ILE A 294 6.98 -1.55 -19.19
C ILE A 294 5.88 -2.05 -20.13
N GLU A 295 6.00 -3.29 -20.58
CA GLU A 295 5.00 -3.98 -21.40
C GLU A 295 3.84 -4.47 -20.50
N LYS A 296 2.66 -3.83 -20.59
CA LYS A 296 1.54 -4.08 -19.67
C LYS A 296 1.07 -5.53 -19.63
N GLU A 297 1.00 -6.17 -20.79
CA GLU A 297 0.48 -7.53 -20.96
C GLU A 297 1.44 -8.60 -20.42
N LYS A 298 2.72 -8.25 -20.25
CA LYS A 298 3.77 -9.17 -19.79
C LYS A 298 4.32 -8.81 -18.42
N SER A 299 3.81 -7.75 -17.78
CA SER A 299 4.33 -7.23 -16.52
C SER A 299 3.38 -7.52 -15.36
N TYR A 300 3.89 -8.15 -14.32
CA TYR A 300 3.17 -8.55 -13.12
C TYR A 300 3.85 -7.99 -11.88
N PHE A 301 3.09 -7.31 -11.04
CA PHE A 301 3.61 -6.60 -9.88
C PHE A 301 3.09 -7.24 -8.59
N VAL A 302 4.01 -7.64 -7.72
CA VAL A 302 3.71 -8.12 -6.36
C VAL A 302 4.41 -7.21 -5.37
N ASN A 303 3.64 -6.41 -4.68
CA ASN A 303 4.10 -5.58 -3.56
C ASN A 303 4.01 -6.38 -2.26
N LEU A 304 5.02 -6.22 -1.40
CA LEU A 304 5.04 -6.74 -0.04
C LEU A 304 4.93 -5.56 0.93
N ASP A 305 3.92 -5.62 1.78
CA ASP A 305 3.63 -4.54 2.71
C ASP A 305 3.09 -5.12 4.02
N CYS A 306 3.77 -4.80 5.13
CA CYS A 306 3.42 -5.34 6.44
C CYS A 306 3.37 -6.88 6.49
N VAL A 307 4.33 -7.60 5.86
CA VAL A 307 4.41 -9.06 5.93
C VAL A 307 5.27 -9.55 7.11
N GLY A 308 5.19 -10.85 7.42
CA GLY A 308 6.01 -11.47 8.45
C GLY A 308 5.25 -11.81 9.73
N VAL A 309 3.92 -12.03 9.65
CA VAL A 309 3.12 -12.59 10.75
C VAL A 309 2.53 -13.92 10.29
N LYS A 310 2.82 -14.99 11.02
CA LYS A 310 2.45 -16.38 10.69
C LYS A 310 0.94 -16.55 10.41
N GLY A 311 0.60 -17.20 9.28
CA GLY A 311 -0.75 -17.56 8.91
C GLY A 311 -1.69 -16.38 8.66
N ARG A 312 -1.16 -15.17 8.55
CA ARG A 312 -1.94 -13.93 8.40
C ARG A 312 -1.80 -13.28 7.04
N THR A 313 -0.90 -13.76 6.19
CA THR A 313 -0.71 -13.18 4.85
C THR A 313 -1.95 -13.34 3.98
N ARG A 314 -2.31 -12.26 3.29
CA ARG A 314 -3.45 -12.20 2.34
C ARG A 314 -3.04 -11.44 1.11
N ILE A 315 -3.72 -11.71 0.01
CA ILE A 315 -3.57 -11.03 -1.28
C ILE A 315 -4.59 -9.90 -1.37
N PHE A 316 -4.11 -8.67 -1.47
CA PHE A 316 -4.90 -7.48 -1.73
C PHE A 316 -4.81 -7.16 -3.22
N SER A 317 -5.96 -7.20 -3.92
CA SER A 317 -6.02 -7.03 -5.38
C SER A 317 -7.00 -5.95 -5.82
N ARG A 318 -7.38 -5.06 -4.92
CA ARG A 318 -8.42 -4.04 -5.18
C ARG A 318 -7.84 -2.63 -5.18
N LYS A 319 -8.35 -1.82 -6.10
CA LYS A 319 -8.00 -0.44 -6.30
C LYS A 319 -8.76 0.54 -5.38
N GLY A 320 -9.85 0.12 -4.78
CA GLY A 320 -10.71 0.97 -3.96
C GLY A 320 -11.70 0.16 -3.11
N PHE A 321 -12.69 0.87 -2.55
CA PHE A 321 -13.68 0.33 -1.63
C PHE A 321 -14.57 -0.77 -2.22
N PHE A 322 -14.97 -0.60 -3.47
CA PHE A 322 -15.93 -1.49 -4.12
C PHE A 322 -15.22 -2.49 -5.03
N PRO A 323 -15.71 -3.74 -5.09
CA PRO A 323 -15.23 -4.69 -6.08
C PRO A 323 -15.65 -4.18 -7.46
N VAL A 324 -14.68 -3.80 -8.27
CA VAL A 324 -14.92 -3.39 -9.65
C VAL A 324 -14.40 -4.47 -10.59
N GLY A 325 -15.30 -5.10 -11.34
CA GLY A 325 -14.94 -6.02 -12.41
C GLY A 325 -14.70 -7.48 -11.99
N LYS A 326 -14.44 -8.31 -13.00
CA LYS A 326 -14.08 -9.72 -12.84
C LYS A 326 -12.64 -9.83 -12.29
N GLU A 327 -12.40 -10.86 -11.49
CA GLU A 327 -11.06 -11.21 -11.02
C GLU A 327 -10.13 -11.50 -12.22
N SER A 328 -8.94 -10.88 -12.24
CA SER A 328 -7.98 -11.11 -13.32
C SER A 328 -7.39 -12.52 -13.25
N ILE A 329 -6.97 -13.05 -14.41
CA ILE A 329 -6.25 -14.34 -14.49
C ILE A 329 -5.04 -14.35 -13.57
N PHE A 330 -4.33 -13.23 -13.47
CA PHE A 330 -3.19 -13.06 -12.56
C PHE A 330 -3.56 -13.32 -11.09
N VAL A 331 -4.65 -12.70 -10.62
CA VAL A 331 -5.13 -12.87 -9.25
C VAL A 331 -5.61 -14.30 -9.00
N SER A 332 -6.37 -14.90 -9.95
CA SER A 332 -6.80 -16.27 -9.86
C SER A 332 -5.62 -17.25 -9.77
N ARG A 333 -4.57 -17.03 -10.57
CA ARG A 333 -3.33 -17.81 -10.51
C ARG A 333 -2.64 -17.70 -9.15
N LEU A 334 -2.51 -16.49 -8.60
CA LEU A 334 -1.94 -16.29 -7.27
C LEU A 334 -2.75 -16.98 -6.17
N LYS A 335 -4.07 -17.02 -6.27
CA LYS A 335 -4.94 -17.75 -5.33
C LYS A 335 -4.65 -19.25 -5.34
N GLU A 336 -4.54 -19.85 -6.54
CA GLU A 336 -4.24 -21.27 -6.67
C GLU A 336 -2.86 -21.60 -6.08
N ILE A 337 -1.84 -20.80 -6.39
CA ILE A 337 -0.49 -20.96 -5.82
C ILE A 337 -0.51 -20.73 -4.30
N GLY A 338 -1.39 -19.86 -3.79
CA GLY A 338 -1.50 -19.54 -2.37
C GLY A 338 -2.15 -20.61 -1.50
N LYS A 339 -2.91 -21.54 -2.10
CA LYS A 339 -3.64 -22.59 -1.34
C LYS A 339 -2.76 -23.40 -0.38
N PRO A 340 -1.61 -23.95 -0.80
CA PRO A 340 -0.71 -24.70 0.09
C PRO A 340 -0.16 -23.87 1.25
N PHE A 341 -0.01 -22.56 1.05
CA PHE A 341 0.50 -21.61 2.03
C PHE A 341 -0.61 -20.99 2.88
N LYS A 342 -1.89 -21.35 2.65
CA LYS A 342 -3.07 -20.72 3.29
C LYS A 342 -3.17 -19.21 3.03
N ILE A 343 -2.61 -18.75 1.92
CA ILE A 343 -2.64 -17.36 1.45
C ILE A 343 -3.82 -17.21 0.47
N GLY A 344 -4.84 -16.50 0.90
CA GLY A 344 -6.05 -16.25 0.11
C GLY A 344 -6.27 -14.77 -0.15
N LEU A 345 -7.33 -14.45 -0.91
CA LEU A 345 -7.73 -13.08 -1.15
C LEU A 345 -8.27 -12.41 0.13
N TRP A 346 -7.95 -11.12 0.26
CA TRP A 346 -8.61 -10.23 1.19
C TRP A 346 -9.66 -9.40 0.45
N SER A 347 -10.92 -9.61 0.80
CA SER A 347 -12.05 -8.98 0.09
C SER A 347 -12.32 -7.53 0.50
N PHE A 348 -11.64 -7.03 1.50
CA PHE A 348 -11.91 -5.72 2.09
C PHE A 348 -10.66 -4.82 2.08
N SER A 349 -10.71 -3.68 1.40
CA SER A 349 -9.57 -2.72 1.28
C SER A 349 -9.90 -1.39 1.91
N PHE A 350 -10.34 -1.40 3.18
CA PHE A 350 -10.71 -0.17 3.84
C PHE A 350 -9.50 0.66 4.26
N GLY A 351 -9.32 1.83 3.63
CA GLY A 351 -8.48 2.91 4.17
C GLY A 351 -6.96 2.70 4.10
N PHE A 352 -6.49 1.60 3.49
CA PHE A 352 -5.05 1.36 3.31
C PHE A 352 -4.63 1.80 1.91
N LEU A 353 -3.62 2.67 1.84
CA LEU A 353 -2.91 2.97 0.61
C LEU A 353 -1.70 2.03 0.54
N MET A 354 -1.49 1.38 -0.60
CA MET A 354 -0.41 0.43 -0.86
C MET A 354 0.07 0.61 -2.31
N ASP A 355 1.33 0.38 -2.58
CA ASP A 355 1.95 0.62 -3.90
C ASP A 355 1.22 -0.05 -5.07
N HIS A 356 0.59 -1.24 -4.87
CA HIS A 356 -0.18 -1.90 -5.94
C HIS A 356 -1.31 -1.03 -6.49
N GLN A 357 -1.90 -0.15 -5.68
CA GLN A 357 -3.02 0.70 -6.11
C GLN A 357 -2.56 1.76 -7.12
N ALA A 358 -1.37 2.37 -6.89
CA ALA A 358 -0.77 3.30 -7.83
C ALA A 358 -0.47 2.62 -9.18
N ILE A 359 -0.01 1.38 -9.12
CA ILE A 359 0.32 0.55 -10.27
C ILE A 359 -0.95 0.17 -11.06
N MET A 360 -1.99 -0.27 -10.36
CA MET A 360 -3.29 -0.58 -10.96
C MET A 360 -3.97 0.66 -11.55
N GLU A 361 -3.76 1.85 -10.96
CA GLU A 361 -4.29 3.12 -11.52
C GLU A 361 -3.73 3.39 -12.91
N LYS A 362 -2.49 3.01 -13.18
CA LYS A 362 -1.85 3.12 -14.50
C LYS A 362 -2.18 1.94 -15.44
N GLY A 363 -3.05 1.01 -15.01
CA GLY A 363 -3.58 -0.08 -15.82
C GLY A 363 -2.68 -1.32 -15.88
N TYR A 364 -1.77 -1.50 -14.92
CA TYR A 364 -0.95 -2.70 -14.79
C TYR A 364 -1.59 -3.73 -13.86
N GLN A 365 -1.19 -4.99 -13.98
CA GLN A 365 -1.61 -6.07 -13.09
C GLN A 365 -0.77 -6.06 -11.82
N ALA A 366 -1.39 -5.74 -10.68
CA ALA A 366 -0.68 -5.61 -9.42
C ALA A 366 -1.50 -6.15 -8.24
N VAL A 367 -0.80 -6.66 -7.24
CA VAL A 367 -1.34 -7.07 -5.94
C VAL A 367 -0.40 -6.65 -4.82
N THR A 368 -0.91 -6.59 -3.59
CA THR A 368 -0.09 -6.54 -2.38
C THR A 368 -0.30 -7.80 -1.55
N LEU A 369 0.80 -8.35 -1.04
CA LEU A 369 0.78 -9.31 0.06
C LEU A 369 0.93 -8.53 1.36
N ALA A 370 -0.05 -8.69 2.26
CA ALA A 370 -0.03 -8.04 3.57
C ALA A 370 -0.62 -8.94 4.66
N CYS A 371 -0.31 -8.65 5.92
CA CYS A 371 -0.79 -9.42 7.08
C CYS A 371 -1.82 -8.62 7.90
N PRO A 372 -3.14 -8.72 7.60
CA PRO A 372 -4.18 -8.07 8.39
C PRO A 372 -4.34 -8.76 9.75
N SER A 373 -3.51 -8.40 10.70
CA SER A 373 -3.51 -8.93 12.06
C SER A 373 -3.69 -7.81 13.10
N LYS A 374 -3.97 -8.14 14.36
CA LYS A 374 -4.03 -7.14 15.43
C LYS A 374 -2.70 -6.37 15.61
N LYS A 375 -1.58 -6.95 15.17
CA LYS A 375 -0.26 -6.29 15.23
C LYS A 375 -0.20 -5.03 14.36
N ILE A 376 -1.07 -4.90 13.33
CA ILE A 376 -1.17 -3.69 12.49
C ILE A 376 -1.53 -2.43 13.28
N LEU A 377 -2.10 -2.58 14.48
CA LEU A 377 -2.39 -1.45 15.37
C LEU A 377 -1.11 -0.78 15.92
N LYS A 378 0.03 -1.46 15.81
CA LYS A 378 1.36 -0.93 16.16
C LYS A 378 1.98 -0.08 15.05
N VAL A 379 1.56 -0.30 13.81
CA VAL A 379 2.05 0.44 12.63
C VAL A 379 1.87 1.94 12.84
N HIS A 380 2.86 2.72 12.39
CA HIS A 380 2.96 4.17 12.57
C HIS A 380 3.09 4.63 14.04
N THR A 381 3.50 3.75 14.95
CA THR A 381 3.82 4.11 16.35
C THR A 381 5.27 3.78 16.67
N ALA A 382 5.77 4.23 17.82
CA ALA A 382 7.12 3.87 18.29
C ALA A 382 7.23 2.36 18.63
N ASP A 383 6.09 1.68 18.82
CA ASP A 383 6.04 0.25 19.09
C ASP A 383 6.20 -0.63 17.86
N ASP A 384 6.21 -0.05 16.64
CA ASP A 384 6.42 -0.81 15.41
C ASP A 384 7.89 -1.19 15.26
N THR A 385 8.25 -2.33 15.80
CA THR A 385 9.62 -2.86 15.81
C THR A 385 9.70 -4.27 15.23
N ALA A 386 10.91 -4.71 14.88
CA ALA A 386 11.16 -6.07 14.40
C ALA A 386 10.82 -7.18 15.43
N ALA A 387 10.57 -6.84 16.69
CA ALA A 387 10.13 -7.80 17.71
C ALA A 387 8.73 -8.38 17.42
N HIS A 388 7.96 -7.74 16.57
CA HIS A 388 6.64 -8.22 16.15
C HIS A 388 6.66 -9.16 14.95
N LEU A 389 7.81 -9.30 14.29
CA LEU A 389 8.00 -10.20 13.16
C LEU A 389 8.14 -11.65 13.64
N GLU A 390 7.66 -12.58 12.83
CA GLU A 390 7.72 -14.03 13.05
C GLU A 390 8.40 -14.67 11.83
N LYS A 391 9.43 -15.50 12.08
CA LYS A 391 10.21 -16.15 11.02
C LYS A 391 9.32 -16.99 10.10
N GLU A 392 8.40 -17.72 10.68
CA GLU A 392 7.45 -18.58 9.97
C GLU A 392 6.57 -17.78 9.01
N GLY A 393 6.15 -16.56 9.40
CA GLY A 393 5.39 -15.68 8.52
C GLY A 393 6.22 -15.14 7.35
N MET A 394 7.51 -14.86 7.59
CA MET A 394 8.42 -14.47 6.52
C MET A 394 8.70 -15.64 5.57
N GLU A 395 8.83 -16.86 6.11
CA GLU A 395 9.03 -18.10 5.34
C GLU A 395 7.84 -18.39 4.44
N GLU A 396 6.59 -18.26 4.96
CA GLU A 396 5.36 -18.43 4.19
C GLU A 396 5.36 -17.53 2.94
N VAL A 397 5.71 -16.25 3.11
CA VAL A 397 5.73 -15.27 2.01
C VAL A 397 6.87 -15.55 1.04
N GLY A 398 8.08 -15.81 1.55
CA GLY A 398 9.23 -16.09 0.71
C GLY A 398 9.03 -17.33 -0.18
N LYS A 399 8.53 -18.42 0.39
CA LYS A 399 8.21 -19.66 -0.35
C LYS A 399 7.07 -19.47 -1.34
N PHE A 400 6.04 -18.70 -0.98
CA PHE A 400 4.95 -18.35 -1.89
C PHE A 400 5.46 -17.59 -3.12
N ILE A 401 6.32 -16.57 -2.92
CA ILE A 401 6.89 -15.82 -4.03
C ILE A 401 7.79 -16.68 -4.91
N LEU A 402 8.59 -17.55 -4.34
CA LEU A 402 9.39 -18.51 -5.11
C LEU A 402 8.49 -19.42 -5.96
N ALA A 403 7.41 -19.97 -5.38
CA ALA A 403 6.46 -20.78 -6.12
C ALA A 403 5.76 -19.99 -7.24
N TRP A 404 5.46 -18.71 -7.01
CA TRP A 404 4.90 -17.84 -8.03
C TRP A 404 5.89 -17.60 -9.19
N ILE A 405 7.14 -17.26 -8.91
CA ILE A 405 8.18 -17.08 -9.94
C ILE A 405 8.37 -18.40 -10.72
N GLU A 406 8.48 -19.53 -10.03
CA GLU A 406 8.63 -20.83 -10.67
C GLU A 406 7.47 -21.22 -11.58
N SER A 407 6.26 -20.72 -11.28
CA SER A 407 5.08 -20.98 -12.11
C SER A 407 5.21 -20.40 -13.53
N PHE A 408 6.00 -19.33 -13.72
CA PHE A 408 6.31 -18.79 -15.05
C PHE A 408 7.41 -19.58 -15.76
N GLU A 409 8.29 -20.22 -15.02
CA GLU A 409 9.40 -21.01 -15.60
C GLU A 409 8.96 -22.36 -16.15
N LYS A 410 7.84 -22.93 -15.65
CA LYS A 410 7.33 -24.25 -16.04
C LYS A 410 6.48 -24.27 -17.32
N GLY A 411 6.19 -23.09 -17.92
CA GLY A 411 5.47 -22.98 -19.20
C GLY A 411 3.95 -23.15 -19.09
N ARG A 412 3.25 -22.95 -20.20
CA ARG A 412 1.79 -22.75 -20.41
C ARG A 412 0.84 -23.85 -19.91
N ASP A 413 1.30 -24.93 -19.28
CA ASP A 413 0.43 -26.00 -18.82
C ASP A 413 -0.52 -25.58 -17.68
N LEU A 414 -0.13 -24.57 -16.90
CA LEU A 414 -1.00 -24.05 -15.83
C LEU A 414 -2.18 -23.22 -16.37
N ASP A 415 -2.00 -22.51 -17.49
CA ASP A 415 -3.09 -21.70 -18.07
C ASP A 415 -4.24 -22.56 -18.58
N LYS A 416 -3.95 -23.76 -19.13
CA LYS A 416 -4.96 -24.72 -19.57
C LYS A 416 -5.76 -25.27 -18.37
N THR A 417 -5.09 -25.53 -17.26
CA THR A 417 -5.73 -26.10 -16.05
C THR A 417 -6.60 -25.07 -15.33
N VAL A 418 -6.18 -23.81 -15.29
CA VAL A 418 -6.94 -22.71 -14.66
C VAL A 418 -8.15 -22.30 -15.51
N LEU A 419 -8.04 -22.36 -16.83
CA LEU A 419 -9.12 -22.00 -17.75
C LEU A 419 -10.13 -23.16 -17.99
N GLY A 420 -9.91 -24.35 -17.41
CA GLY A 420 -10.78 -25.49 -17.63
C GLY A 420 -10.81 -26.00 -19.08
N LEU A 421 -9.83 -25.60 -19.89
CA LEU A 421 -9.65 -26.04 -21.26
C LEU A 421 -8.85 -27.36 -21.26
N ARG A 422 -9.55 -28.48 -21.38
CA ARG A 422 -8.95 -29.78 -21.69
C ARG A 422 -8.76 -29.95 -23.20
#